data_4ca9d1171d24e089d04cf4e227fe3f4c
#
_entry.id   4ca9d1171d24e089d04cf4e227fe3f4c
#
_cell.length_a   1.000
_cell.length_b   1.000
_cell.length_c   1.000
_cell.angle_alpha   90.00
_cell.angle_beta   90.00
_cell.angle_gamma   90.00
#
_symmetry.space_group_name_H-M   'P 1'
#
loop_
_entity.id
_entity.type
_entity.pdbx_description
1 polymer ?
#
loop_
_entity_poly.entity_id
_entity_poly.type
_entity_poly.pdbx_seq_one_letter_code
_entity_poly.pdbx_strand_id
1 'polypeptide(L)'
;TAESVEARAYQIEAVADCLGAPTLLVLPTALGKTPIEWMVLAERLHSVGGRALIIAPTNALVNQHFEDLKAVIKDQKSDDSITSMSGSIDWRKRQKRWDAAEIIVATPHVIRNDVNRGSIDLSDVTILVADEAHHSTGKHSSAEVGDLYLQFADNPLILGATASPGSTREQVEEVCNRLGLRRIHSRSAENSLLSPYAAGLQVKEVFVEVDDGLKLMAAPLQMWLEHLVDQLRRLGYHVHTGRATSSQLNETRGRIQGAIVKGEGLAYNAARQCAQAQRLLNLIGYLLSQGVAASREYLSRLKNSGENGDKGASAFFNDGRITQL
;
A
#
# COMPACT_ATOMS: atom_id res chain seq x y z
N THR A 1 18.19 -18.03 11.41
CA THR A 1 16.77 -17.90 11.75
C THR A 1 16.54 -18.33 13.19
N ALA A 2 15.55 -17.71 13.85
CA ALA A 2 15.23 -18.04 15.23
C ALA A 2 14.76 -19.51 15.34
N GLU A 3 15.12 -20.21 16.40
CA GLU A 3 14.66 -21.58 16.71
C GLU A 3 13.12 -21.71 16.78
N SER A 4 12.42 -20.59 16.83
CA SER A 4 10.95 -20.50 16.87
C SER A 4 10.26 -20.61 15.51
N VAL A 5 11.01 -20.62 14.38
CA VAL A 5 10.44 -20.73 13.03
C VAL A 5 10.63 -22.16 12.53
N GLU A 6 9.57 -22.95 12.59
CA GLU A 6 9.53 -24.28 12.01
C GLU A 6 9.17 -24.19 10.53
N ALA A 7 10.08 -24.60 9.65
CA ALA A 7 9.86 -24.62 8.22
C ALA A 7 9.00 -25.84 7.83
N ARG A 8 7.90 -25.62 7.14
CA ARG A 8 7.01 -26.67 6.63
C ARG A 8 7.50 -27.17 5.27
N ALA A 9 7.23 -28.43 4.95
CA ALA A 9 7.71 -29.06 3.71
C ALA A 9 7.35 -28.25 2.44
N TYR A 10 6.11 -27.77 2.33
CA TYR A 10 5.69 -26.93 1.21
C TYR A 10 6.40 -25.57 1.14
N GLN A 11 6.84 -25.03 2.28
CA GLN A 11 7.60 -23.78 2.33
C GLN A 11 9.02 -24.00 1.80
N ILE A 12 9.65 -25.13 2.12
CA ILE A 12 10.99 -25.49 1.61
C ILE A 12 10.94 -25.68 0.09
N GLU A 13 9.90 -26.35 -0.43
CA GLU A 13 9.68 -26.48 -1.88
C GLU A 13 9.53 -25.11 -2.56
N ALA A 14 8.71 -24.22 -1.97
CA ALA A 14 8.53 -22.88 -2.48
C ALA A 14 9.82 -22.06 -2.45
N VAL A 15 10.64 -22.17 -1.40
CA VAL A 15 11.95 -21.52 -1.31
C VAL A 15 12.88 -21.97 -2.43
N ALA A 16 12.96 -23.29 -2.70
CA ALA A 16 13.78 -23.82 -3.79
C ALA A 16 13.34 -23.25 -5.16
N ASP A 17 12.04 -23.18 -5.40
CA ASP A 17 11.49 -22.58 -6.63
C ASP A 17 11.83 -21.10 -6.76
N CYS A 18 11.68 -20.34 -5.67
CA CYS A 18 11.91 -18.88 -5.63
C CYS A 18 13.40 -18.52 -5.79
N LEU A 19 14.31 -19.38 -5.29
CA LEU A 19 15.76 -19.21 -5.48
C LEU A 19 16.20 -19.59 -6.91
N GLY A 20 15.51 -20.53 -7.54
CA GLY A 20 15.85 -21.03 -8.87
C GLY A 20 15.51 -20.07 -10.02
N ALA A 21 14.53 -19.18 -9.85
CA ALA A 21 14.13 -18.18 -10.85
C ALA A 21 13.27 -17.08 -10.22
N PRO A 22 13.16 -15.88 -10.86
CA PRO A 22 12.19 -14.87 -10.51
C PRO A 22 10.77 -15.46 -10.48
N THR A 23 10.12 -15.44 -9.32
CA THR A 23 8.90 -16.24 -9.08
C THR A 23 7.78 -15.38 -8.50
N LEU A 24 6.55 -15.60 -8.97
CA LEU A 24 5.31 -15.16 -8.32
C LEU A 24 4.85 -16.26 -7.36
N LEU A 25 4.95 -15.98 -6.07
CA LEU A 25 4.47 -16.87 -5.00
C LEU A 25 3.00 -16.56 -4.69
N VAL A 26 2.12 -17.50 -4.98
CA VAL A 26 0.68 -17.38 -4.76
C VAL A 26 0.27 -18.41 -3.70
N LEU A 27 0.03 -17.92 -2.49
CA LEU A 27 -0.46 -18.73 -1.37
C LEU A 27 -1.61 -18.00 -0.67
N PRO A 28 -2.64 -18.72 -0.20
CA PRO A 28 -3.69 -18.13 0.61
C PRO A 28 -3.13 -17.38 1.84
N THR A 29 -3.92 -16.44 2.37
CA THR A 29 -3.58 -15.73 3.61
C THR A 29 -3.35 -16.72 4.76
N ALA A 30 -2.48 -16.37 5.71
CA ALA A 30 -2.13 -17.17 6.88
C ALA A 30 -1.39 -18.51 6.60
N LEU A 31 -1.06 -18.83 5.34
CA LEU A 31 -0.27 -20.02 5.00
C LEU A 31 1.24 -19.74 4.88
N GLY A 32 1.71 -18.69 5.53
CA GLY A 32 3.15 -18.46 5.76
C GLY A 32 3.93 -18.02 4.52
N LYS A 33 3.41 -17.07 3.73
CA LYS A 33 4.19 -16.36 2.68
C LYS A 33 5.43 -15.68 3.27
N THR A 34 5.24 -14.92 4.32
CA THR A 34 6.31 -14.14 4.98
C THR A 34 7.49 -14.99 5.46
N PRO A 35 7.33 -16.17 6.12
CA PRO A 35 8.44 -17.08 6.37
C PRO A 35 9.18 -17.56 5.11
N ILE A 36 8.49 -17.77 3.99
CA ILE A 36 9.13 -18.12 2.71
C ILE A 36 9.99 -16.95 2.22
N GLU A 37 9.46 -15.73 2.25
CA GLU A 37 10.20 -14.52 1.88
C GLU A 37 11.48 -14.40 2.70
N TRP A 38 11.42 -14.59 4.02
CA TRP A 38 12.60 -14.53 4.91
C TRP A 38 13.63 -15.61 4.59
N MET A 39 13.19 -16.84 4.32
CA MET A 39 14.09 -17.93 3.96
C MET A 39 14.78 -17.69 2.63
N VAL A 40 14.04 -17.22 1.61
CA VAL A 40 14.61 -16.86 0.30
C VAL A 40 15.60 -15.71 0.43
N LEU A 41 15.25 -14.68 1.20
CA LEU A 41 16.10 -13.52 1.46
C LEU A 41 17.39 -13.95 2.18
N ALA A 42 17.28 -14.71 3.27
CA ALA A 42 18.43 -15.16 4.04
C ALA A 42 19.38 -16.03 3.21
N GLU A 43 18.85 -16.98 2.43
CA GLU A 43 19.63 -17.86 1.57
C GLU A 43 20.30 -17.06 0.44
N ARG A 44 19.60 -16.09 -0.15
CA ARG A 44 20.16 -15.25 -1.20
C ARG A 44 21.31 -14.38 -0.69
N LEU A 45 21.14 -13.74 0.45
CA LEU A 45 22.19 -12.94 1.09
C LEU A 45 23.39 -13.82 1.52
N HIS A 46 23.14 -15.04 2.00
CA HIS A 46 24.18 -15.98 2.38
C HIS A 46 24.99 -16.45 1.15
N SER A 47 24.31 -16.82 0.06
CA SER A 47 24.96 -17.43 -1.11
C SER A 47 25.57 -16.43 -2.09
N VAL A 48 25.00 -15.22 -2.20
CA VAL A 48 25.41 -14.21 -3.19
C VAL A 48 25.96 -12.93 -2.52
N GLY A 49 25.52 -12.63 -1.32
CA GLY A 49 25.82 -11.36 -0.65
C GLY A 49 24.98 -10.20 -1.19
N GLY A 50 25.49 -8.98 -1.05
CA GLY A 50 24.81 -7.76 -1.47
C GLY A 50 23.73 -7.32 -0.49
N ARG A 51 22.66 -6.70 -0.99
CA ARG A 51 21.54 -6.18 -0.21
C ARG A 51 20.23 -6.86 -0.59
N ALA A 52 19.30 -6.85 0.37
CA ALA A 52 17.91 -7.25 0.15
C ALA A 52 16.97 -6.05 0.29
N LEU A 53 16.05 -5.93 -0.65
CA LEU A 53 15.01 -4.90 -0.63
C LEU A 53 13.63 -5.57 -0.57
N ILE A 54 12.84 -5.21 0.45
CA ILE A 54 11.43 -5.59 0.57
C ILE A 54 10.59 -4.35 0.34
N ILE A 55 9.66 -4.41 -0.61
CA ILE A 55 8.67 -3.36 -0.82
C ILE A 55 7.29 -3.83 -0.40
N ALA A 56 6.60 -3.00 0.39
CA ALA A 56 5.23 -3.25 0.85
C ALA A 56 4.36 -2.01 0.62
N PRO A 57 3.07 -2.16 0.26
CA PRO A 57 2.24 -1.05 -0.22
C PRO A 57 1.91 -0.01 0.85
N THR A 58 1.98 -0.34 2.12
CA THR A 58 1.61 0.56 3.23
C THR A 58 2.70 0.66 4.29
N ASN A 59 2.75 1.81 5.00
CA ASN A 59 3.67 1.98 6.13
C ASN A 59 3.41 0.97 7.27
N ALA A 60 2.16 0.51 7.44
CA ALA A 60 1.83 -0.50 8.43
C ALA A 60 2.51 -1.83 8.12
N LEU A 61 2.44 -2.29 6.86
CA LEU A 61 3.12 -3.50 6.40
C LEU A 61 4.66 -3.35 6.43
N VAL A 62 5.18 -2.19 6.06
CA VAL A 62 6.62 -1.89 6.18
C VAL A 62 7.09 -2.04 7.63
N ASN A 63 6.35 -1.47 8.58
CA ASN A 63 6.70 -1.59 9.99
C ASN A 63 6.57 -3.05 10.50
N GLN A 64 5.52 -3.76 10.07
CA GLN A 64 5.34 -5.17 10.42
C GLN A 64 6.52 -6.02 9.93
N HIS A 65 6.86 -5.95 8.64
CA HIS A 65 8.02 -6.69 8.09
C HIS A 65 9.32 -6.33 8.80
N PHE A 66 9.52 -5.04 9.13
CA PHE A 66 10.71 -4.58 9.83
C PHE A 66 10.83 -5.18 11.24
N GLU A 67 9.77 -5.14 12.04
CA GLU A 67 9.76 -5.70 13.40
C GLU A 67 9.91 -7.24 13.38
N ASP A 68 9.21 -7.89 12.46
CA ASP A 68 9.27 -9.35 12.30
C ASP A 68 10.68 -9.82 11.90
N LEU A 69 11.34 -9.12 10.95
CA LEU A 69 12.72 -9.42 10.54
C LEU A 69 13.71 -9.24 11.69
N LYS A 70 13.58 -8.17 12.47
CA LYS A 70 14.41 -7.94 13.64
C LYS A 70 14.25 -9.04 14.70
N ALA A 71 13.05 -9.57 14.85
CA ALA A 71 12.78 -10.66 15.78
C ALA A 71 13.35 -12.02 15.31
N VAL A 72 13.38 -12.26 13.99
CA VAL A 72 13.76 -13.56 13.40
C VAL A 72 15.25 -13.65 13.08
N ILE A 73 15.87 -12.56 12.63
CA ILE A 73 17.29 -12.54 12.26
C ILE A 73 18.14 -12.22 13.48
N LYS A 74 18.81 -13.24 14.05
CA LYS A 74 19.63 -13.09 15.27
C LYS A 74 21.07 -12.63 15.00
N ASP A 75 21.64 -12.98 13.85
CA ASP A 75 23.03 -12.67 13.47
C ASP A 75 23.12 -11.35 12.70
N GLN A 76 22.68 -10.26 13.32
CA GLN A 76 22.82 -8.93 12.75
C GLN A 76 24.25 -8.44 12.97
N LYS A 77 24.91 -7.99 11.89
CA LYS A 77 26.25 -7.40 11.93
C LYS A 77 26.30 -6.11 12.77
N SER A 78 25.16 -5.39 12.80
CA SER A 78 24.93 -4.17 13.60
C SER A 78 23.42 -3.94 13.78
N ASP A 79 23.02 -3.09 14.73
CA ASP A 79 21.62 -2.69 14.92
C ASP A 79 21.02 -2.01 13.70
N ASP A 80 21.86 -1.42 12.82
CA ASP A 80 21.45 -0.73 11.61
C ASP A 80 21.44 -1.62 10.36
N SER A 81 21.80 -2.92 10.49
CA SER A 81 21.84 -3.85 9.35
C SER A 81 20.47 -4.12 8.73
N ILE A 82 19.39 -3.93 9.51
CA ILE A 82 18.00 -3.98 9.04
C ILE A 82 17.38 -2.60 9.27
N THR A 83 16.80 -2.00 8.23
CA THR A 83 16.18 -0.68 8.33
C THR A 83 14.85 -0.59 7.64
N SER A 84 14.00 0.35 8.12
CA SER A 84 12.76 0.73 7.44
C SER A 84 12.84 2.14 6.88
N MET A 85 12.24 2.36 5.69
CA MET A 85 12.20 3.67 5.03
C MET A 85 10.78 4.04 4.63
N SER A 86 10.33 5.22 5.07
CA SER A 86 9.01 5.76 4.76
C SER A 86 9.09 7.22 4.32
N GLY A 87 8.01 7.73 3.71
CA GLY A 87 7.94 9.11 3.24
C GLY A 87 8.01 10.17 4.34
N SER A 88 7.77 9.80 5.60
CA SER A 88 7.90 10.70 6.76
C SER A 88 9.35 10.99 7.16
N ILE A 89 10.32 10.21 6.66
CA ILE A 89 11.75 10.36 6.94
C ILE A 89 12.37 11.23 5.85
N ASP A 90 13.17 12.22 6.22
CA ASP A 90 13.93 13.04 5.25
C ASP A 90 14.84 12.18 4.37
N TRP A 91 14.97 12.51 3.08
CA TRP A 91 15.69 11.71 2.11
C TRP A 91 17.19 11.55 2.44
N ARG A 92 17.84 12.56 3.05
CA ARG A 92 19.26 12.48 3.48
C ARG A 92 19.44 11.47 4.60
N LYS A 93 18.44 11.38 5.50
CA LYS A 93 18.44 10.37 6.57
C LYS A 93 18.19 8.98 5.98
N ARG A 94 17.31 8.87 4.97
CA ARG A 94 17.07 7.60 4.27
C ARG A 94 18.32 7.12 3.55
N GLN A 95 19.05 8.02 2.86
CA GLN A 95 20.33 7.69 2.22
C GLN A 95 21.32 7.10 3.23
N LYS A 96 21.52 7.72 4.38
CA LYS A 96 22.40 7.19 5.42
C LYS A 96 21.97 5.80 5.93
N ARG A 97 20.64 5.57 6.07
CA ARG A 97 20.12 4.27 6.44
C ARG A 97 20.35 3.23 5.35
N TRP A 98 20.17 3.62 4.09
CA TRP A 98 20.47 2.77 2.94
C TRP A 98 21.93 2.32 2.95
N ASP A 99 22.87 3.25 3.12
CA ASP A 99 24.30 2.98 3.11
C ASP A 99 24.74 2.04 4.25
N ALA A 100 24.07 2.07 5.39
CA ALA A 100 24.39 1.25 6.55
C ALA A 100 23.71 -0.15 6.54
N ALA A 101 22.59 -0.30 5.84
CA ALA A 101 21.73 -1.48 5.94
C ALA A 101 22.07 -2.55 4.89
N GLU A 102 21.91 -3.80 5.28
CA GLU A 102 21.95 -5.00 4.42
C GLU A 102 20.54 -5.43 3.99
N ILE A 103 19.53 -5.18 4.85
CA ILE A 103 18.12 -5.47 4.57
C ILE A 103 17.31 -4.19 4.73
N ILE A 104 16.63 -3.79 3.68
CA ILE A 104 15.82 -2.58 3.63
C ILE A 104 14.34 -2.94 3.41
N VAL A 105 13.46 -2.40 4.24
CA VAL A 105 12.01 -2.50 4.07
C VAL A 105 11.44 -1.12 3.80
N ALA A 106 10.73 -0.93 2.69
CA ALA A 106 10.28 0.39 2.28
C ALA A 106 8.94 0.38 1.54
N THR A 107 8.29 1.55 1.48
CA THR A 107 7.19 1.72 0.53
C THR A 107 7.73 1.94 -0.88
N PRO A 108 7.08 1.43 -1.94
CA PRO A 108 7.54 1.57 -3.32
C PRO A 108 7.76 3.03 -3.74
N HIS A 109 6.90 3.95 -3.30
CA HIS A 109 7.03 5.37 -3.61
C HIS A 109 8.37 5.97 -3.13
N VAL A 110 8.84 5.54 -1.96
CA VAL A 110 10.12 6.01 -1.40
C VAL A 110 11.27 5.53 -2.25
N ILE A 111 11.33 4.24 -2.56
CA ILE A 111 12.42 3.66 -3.37
C ILE A 111 12.45 4.32 -4.75
N ARG A 112 11.31 4.35 -5.48
CA ARG A 112 11.23 5.02 -6.77
C ARG A 112 11.76 6.46 -6.74
N ASN A 113 11.32 7.24 -5.75
CA ASN A 113 11.70 8.66 -5.66
C ASN A 113 13.19 8.83 -5.33
N ASP A 114 13.74 7.98 -4.48
CA ASP A 114 15.13 8.08 -4.04
C ASP A 114 16.10 7.55 -5.13
N VAL A 115 15.71 6.51 -5.89
CA VAL A 115 16.46 6.07 -7.09
C VAL A 115 16.45 7.15 -8.16
N ASN A 116 15.28 7.70 -8.50
CA ASN A 116 15.15 8.75 -9.51
C ASN A 116 15.89 10.04 -9.12
N ARG A 117 16.10 10.27 -7.83
CA ARG A 117 16.92 11.37 -7.30
C ARG A 117 18.41 11.09 -7.40
N GLY A 118 18.81 9.82 -7.55
CA GLY A 118 20.21 9.38 -7.46
C GLY A 118 20.75 9.35 -6.02
N SER A 119 19.87 9.30 -5.01
CA SER A 119 20.28 9.22 -3.61
C SER A 119 20.48 7.80 -3.10
N ILE A 120 19.99 6.79 -3.81
CA ILE A 120 20.22 5.37 -3.57
C ILE A 120 20.53 4.65 -4.89
N ASP A 121 21.34 3.60 -4.81
CA ASP A 121 21.72 2.76 -5.93
C ASP A 121 21.20 1.33 -5.71
N LEU A 122 20.69 0.71 -6.78
CA LEU A 122 20.15 -0.65 -6.75
C LEU A 122 21.15 -1.70 -7.26
N SER A 123 22.33 -1.32 -7.69
CA SER A 123 23.30 -2.22 -8.35
C SER A 123 23.68 -3.42 -7.48
N ASP A 124 23.86 -3.20 -6.17
CA ASP A 124 24.22 -4.24 -5.20
C ASP A 124 23.02 -4.92 -4.52
N VAL A 125 21.79 -4.58 -4.91
CA VAL A 125 20.58 -5.26 -4.44
C VAL A 125 20.43 -6.58 -5.18
N THR A 126 20.66 -7.70 -4.50
CA THR A 126 20.67 -9.04 -5.09
C THR A 126 19.31 -9.74 -5.01
N ILE A 127 18.39 -9.22 -4.20
CA ILE A 127 17.00 -9.69 -4.13
C ILE A 127 16.02 -8.54 -3.88
N LEU A 128 14.95 -8.50 -4.66
CA LEU A 128 13.76 -7.68 -4.44
C LEU A 128 12.58 -8.59 -4.06
N VAL A 129 12.01 -8.37 -2.89
CA VAL A 129 10.73 -8.97 -2.47
C VAL A 129 9.65 -7.92 -2.65
N ALA A 130 8.66 -8.21 -3.49
CA ALA A 130 7.47 -7.39 -3.68
C ALA A 130 6.28 -8.04 -2.96
N ASP A 131 6.00 -7.60 -1.74
CA ASP A 131 4.81 -8.03 -1.00
C ASP A 131 3.57 -7.37 -1.59
N GLU A 132 2.45 -8.11 -1.58
CA GLU A 132 1.22 -7.76 -2.29
C GLU A 132 1.46 -7.42 -3.78
N ALA A 133 2.22 -8.29 -4.46
CA ALA A 133 2.70 -8.12 -5.83
C ALA A 133 1.60 -7.80 -6.85
N HIS A 134 0.33 -8.11 -6.57
CA HIS A 134 -0.81 -7.77 -7.42
C HIS A 134 -1.00 -6.24 -7.62
N HIS A 135 -0.39 -5.41 -6.78
CA HIS A 135 -0.31 -3.97 -7.00
C HIS A 135 0.70 -3.55 -8.08
N SER A 136 1.56 -4.46 -8.55
CA SER A 136 2.62 -4.12 -9.52
C SER A 136 2.11 -4.11 -10.96
N THR A 137 1.13 -3.24 -11.23
CA THR A 137 0.48 -3.07 -12.54
C THR A 137 0.45 -1.60 -12.96
N GLY A 138 0.29 -1.33 -14.24
CA GLY A 138 0.13 -0.01 -14.82
C GLY A 138 1.23 0.98 -14.40
N LYS A 139 0.82 2.12 -13.87
CA LYS A 139 1.71 3.18 -13.35
C LYS A 139 1.85 3.12 -11.81
N HIS A 140 1.59 1.97 -11.20
CA HIS A 140 1.78 1.84 -9.77
C HIS A 140 3.27 1.88 -9.41
N SER A 141 3.61 2.50 -8.29
CA SER A 141 5.01 2.65 -7.88
C SER A 141 5.75 1.33 -7.66
N SER A 142 5.05 0.25 -7.31
CA SER A 142 5.66 -1.09 -7.20
C SER A 142 6.13 -1.60 -8.55
N ALA A 143 5.36 -1.38 -9.63
CA ALA A 143 5.75 -1.74 -10.98
C ALA A 143 6.97 -0.92 -11.44
N GLU A 144 6.96 0.41 -11.17
CA GLU A 144 8.08 1.29 -11.50
C GLU A 144 9.37 0.90 -10.75
N VAL A 145 9.27 0.45 -9.49
CA VAL A 145 10.43 -0.09 -8.75
C VAL A 145 10.93 -1.40 -9.38
N GLY A 146 10.03 -2.28 -9.83
CA GLY A 146 10.40 -3.49 -10.57
C GLY A 146 11.21 -3.17 -11.83
N ASP A 147 10.75 -2.21 -12.64
CA ASP A 147 11.46 -1.75 -13.84
C ASP A 147 12.86 -1.19 -13.50
N LEU A 148 12.94 -0.31 -12.49
CA LEU A 148 14.22 0.29 -12.06
C LEU A 148 15.16 -0.78 -11.53
N TYR A 149 14.67 -1.74 -10.77
CA TYR A 149 15.48 -2.84 -10.24
C TYR A 149 16.04 -3.73 -11.36
N LEU A 150 15.22 -4.11 -12.33
CA LEU A 150 15.67 -4.89 -13.48
C LEU A 150 16.66 -4.14 -14.37
N GLN A 151 16.60 -2.81 -14.37
CA GLN A 151 17.52 -1.95 -15.13
C GLN A 151 18.87 -1.78 -14.46
N PHE A 152 18.91 -1.66 -13.11
CA PHE A 152 20.11 -1.22 -12.39
C PHE A 152 20.79 -2.30 -11.57
N ALA A 153 20.10 -3.40 -11.18
CA ALA A 153 20.69 -4.46 -10.37
C ALA A 153 21.64 -5.34 -11.20
N ASP A 154 22.86 -5.58 -10.68
CA ASP A 154 23.86 -6.41 -11.36
C ASP A 154 23.49 -7.89 -11.39
N ASN A 155 22.85 -8.40 -10.33
CA ASN A 155 22.44 -9.80 -10.19
C ASN A 155 21.01 -9.91 -9.64
N PRO A 156 19.99 -9.56 -10.46
CA PRO A 156 18.62 -9.46 -9.99
C PRO A 156 17.96 -10.81 -9.74
N LEU A 157 17.31 -10.94 -8.58
CA LEU A 157 16.31 -11.96 -8.29
C LEU A 157 15.07 -11.27 -7.73
N ILE A 158 13.88 -11.57 -8.27
CA ILE A 158 12.62 -11.02 -7.77
C ILE A 158 11.72 -12.12 -7.25
N LEU A 159 11.20 -11.91 -6.04
CA LEU A 159 10.12 -12.66 -5.44
C LEU A 159 8.89 -11.74 -5.31
N GLY A 160 7.87 -11.99 -6.13
CA GLY A 160 6.57 -11.38 -5.94
C GLY A 160 5.70 -12.28 -5.05
N ALA A 161 5.14 -11.75 -3.97
CA ALA A 161 4.27 -12.53 -3.07
C ALA A 161 2.86 -11.94 -3.04
N THR A 162 1.84 -12.78 -3.15
CA THR A 162 0.44 -12.34 -3.05
C THR A 162 -0.50 -13.49 -2.68
N ALA A 163 -1.64 -13.16 -2.05
CA ALA A 163 -2.72 -14.11 -1.85
C ALA A 163 -3.72 -14.12 -3.02
N SER A 164 -3.79 -13.03 -3.78
CA SER A 164 -4.77 -12.81 -4.85
C SER A 164 -4.10 -12.15 -6.06
N PRO A 165 -3.50 -12.94 -6.97
CA PRO A 165 -2.68 -12.40 -8.07
C PRO A 165 -3.49 -11.65 -9.14
N GLY A 166 -4.80 -11.76 -9.13
CA GLY A 166 -5.75 -11.20 -10.08
C GLY A 166 -6.86 -12.19 -10.40
N SER A 167 -7.96 -11.71 -10.97
CA SER A 167 -9.11 -12.53 -11.37
C SER A 167 -9.05 -12.97 -12.84
N THR A 168 -8.19 -12.37 -13.65
CA THR A 168 -8.00 -12.71 -15.06
C THR A 168 -6.54 -13.04 -15.35
N ARG A 169 -6.32 -13.80 -16.43
CA ARG A 169 -4.98 -14.17 -16.88
C ARG A 169 -4.15 -12.96 -17.25
N GLU A 170 -4.76 -11.98 -17.89
CA GLU A 170 -4.11 -10.74 -18.32
C GLU A 170 -3.55 -9.94 -17.12
N GLN A 171 -4.28 -9.90 -16.01
CA GLN A 171 -3.82 -9.25 -14.79
C GLN A 171 -2.58 -9.94 -14.21
N VAL A 172 -2.57 -11.27 -14.19
CA VAL A 172 -1.42 -12.05 -13.71
C VAL A 172 -0.22 -11.87 -14.64
N GLU A 173 -0.44 -11.92 -15.96
CA GLU A 173 0.60 -11.71 -16.97
C GLU A 173 1.18 -10.29 -16.86
N GLU A 174 0.36 -9.27 -16.59
CA GLU A 174 0.84 -7.89 -16.39
C GLU A 174 1.77 -7.81 -15.18
N VAL A 175 1.39 -8.37 -14.03
CA VAL A 175 2.26 -8.42 -12.83
C VAL A 175 3.57 -9.13 -13.13
N CYS A 176 3.51 -10.30 -13.79
CA CYS A 176 4.69 -11.06 -14.14
C CYS A 176 5.63 -10.29 -15.08
N ASN A 177 5.06 -9.62 -16.10
CA ASN A 177 5.85 -8.82 -17.04
C ASN A 177 6.52 -7.61 -16.37
N ARG A 178 5.79 -6.90 -15.51
CA ARG A 178 6.29 -5.70 -14.82
C ARG A 178 7.38 -6.00 -13.80
N LEU A 179 7.34 -7.17 -13.18
CA LEU A 179 8.35 -7.62 -12.22
C LEU A 179 9.36 -8.62 -12.84
N GLY A 180 9.29 -8.90 -14.15
CA GLY A 180 10.19 -9.85 -14.81
C GLY A 180 10.09 -11.28 -14.25
N LEU A 181 8.93 -11.68 -13.72
CA LEU A 181 8.72 -13.00 -13.13
C LEU A 181 8.58 -14.05 -14.23
N ARG A 182 9.26 -15.18 -14.08
CA ARG A 182 9.33 -16.26 -15.06
C ARG A 182 8.66 -17.54 -14.61
N ARG A 183 8.33 -17.64 -13.31
CA ARG A 183 7.69 -18.79 -12.68
C ARG A 183 6.53 -18.33 -11.83
N ILE A 184 5.51 -19.17 -11.73
CA ILE A 184 4.42 -19.02 -10.75
C ILE A 184 4.44 -20.25 -9.89
N HIS A 185 4.68 -20.07 -8.58
CA HIS A 185 4.49 -21.10 -7.57
C HIS A 185 3.15 -20.84 -6.89
N SER A 186 2.18 -21.69 -7.18
CA SER A 186 0.82 -21.56 -6.65
C SER A 186 0.39 -22.84 -5.95
N ARG A 187 -0.21 -22.70 -4.77
CA ARG A 187 -0.86 -23.78 -4.04
C ARG A 187 -2.21 -23.32 -3.52
N SER A 188 -3.25 -24.11 -3.76
CA SER A 188 -4.57 -23.85 -3.16
C SER A 188 -4.67 -24.44 -1.76
N ALA A 189 -5.66 -24.00 -0.97
CA ALA A 189 -5.89 -24.51 0.38
C ALA A 189 -6.25 -26.01 0.41
N GLU A 190 -6.77 -26.56 -0.71
CA GLU A 190 -7.12 -27.98 -0.87
C GLU A 190 -5.90 -28.85 -1.17
N ASN A 191 -4.73 -28.26 -1.46
CA ASN A 191 -3.52 -29.03 -1.68
C ASN A 191 -3.18 -29.89 -0.46
N SER A 192 -2.86 -31.18 -0.68
CA SER A 192 -2.63 -32.14 0.41
C SER A 192 -1.51 -31.74 1.37
N LEU A 193 -0.52 -30.98 0.92
CA LEU A 193 0.57 -30.45 1.75
C LEU A 193 0.17 -29.23 2.58
N LEU A 194 -0.87 -28.49 2.14
CA LEU A 194 -1.35 -27.28 2.82
C LEU A 194 -2.57 -27.57 3.70
N SER A 195 -3.43 -28.55 3.32
CA SER A 195 -4.70 -28.80 4.02
C SER A 195 -4.55 -29.03 5.53
N PRO A 196 -3.47 -29.66 6.07
CA PRO A 196 -3.28 -29.77 7.51
C PRO A 196 -3.06 -28.44 8.23
N TYR A 197 -2.67 -27.41 7.51
CA TYR A 197 -2.36 -26.05 8.02
C TYR A 197 -3.41 -25.02 7.61
N ALA A 198 -4.29 -25.36 6.68
CA ALA A 198 -5.39 -24.48 6.26
C ALA A 198 -6.49 -24.52 7.31
N ALA A 199 -6.62 -23.46 8.09
CA ALA A 199 -7.81 -23.28 8.91
C ALA A 199 -9.03 -23.18 8.01
N GLY A 200 -10.03 -24.03 8.19
CA GLY A 200 -11.28 -23.95 7.44
C GLY A 200 -11.91 -22.57 7.62
N LEU A 201 -12.05 -21.82 6.54
CA LEU A 201 -12.71 -20.52 6.57
C LEU A 201 -14.22 -20.74 6.66
N GLN A 202 -14.81 -20.46 7.81
CA GLN A 202 -16.25 -20.35 7.95
C GLN A 202 -16.65 -18.88 7.80
N VAL A 203 -17.28 -18.55 6.67
CA VAL A 203 -17.83 -17.21 6.46
C VAL A 203 -19.24 -17.19 7.03
N LYS A 204 -19.47 -16.35 8.04
CA LYS A 204 -20.80 -16.05 8.57
C LYS A 204 -21.13 -14.60 8.19
N GLU A 205 -22.08 -14.43 7.29
CA GLU A 205 -22.60 -13.11 6.96
C GLU A 205 -23.54 -12.66 8.08
N VAL A 206 -23.25 -11.49 8.63
CA VAL A 206 -24.09 -10.84 9.64
C VAL A 206 -24.56 -9.50 9.08
N PHE A 207 -25.84 -9.37 8.80
CA PHE A 207 -26.44 -8.11 8.37
C PHE A 207 -26.79 -7.30 9.63
N VAL A 208 -26.24 -6.10 9.70
CA VAL A 208 -26.49 -5.15 10.78
C VAL A 208 -27.09 -3.87 10.20
N GLU A 209 -28.23 -3.46 10.72
CA GLU A 209 -28.80 -2.16 10.37
C GLU A 209 -28.00 -1.04 11.05
N VAL A 210 -27.76 0.03 10.28
CA VAL A 210 -27.14 1.23 10.83
C VAL A 210 -28.11 1.90 11.80
N ASP A 211 -27.64 2.25 12.98
CA ASP A 211 -28.41 2.96 14.00
C ASP A 211 -29.03 4.26 13.47
N ASP A 212 -30.28 4.53 13.83
CA ASP A 212 -31.01 5.69 13.33
C ASP A 212 -30.40 7.02 13.80
N GLY A 213 -29.77 7.06 14.97
CA GLY A 213 -29.02 8.23 15.43
C GLY A 213 -27.85 8.55 14.52
N LEU A 214 -27.12 7.53 14.06
CA LEU A 214 -26.04 7.71 13.09
C LEU A 214 -26.54 8.19 11.73
N LYS A 215 -27.71 7.68 11.28
CA LYS A 215 -28.35 8.15 10.04
C LYS A 215 -28.76 9.61 10.15
N LEU A 216 -29.34 10.03 11.29
CA LEU A 216 -29.72 11.42 11.57
C LEU A 216 -28.49 12.35 11.59
N MET A 217 -27.38 11.92 12.20
CA MET A 217 -26.12 12.68 12.17
C MET A 217 -25.51 12.77 10.77
N ALA A 218 -25.64 11.73 9.96
CA ALA A 218 -25.10 11.71 8.59
C ALA A 218 -25.92 12.54 7.61
N ALA A 219 -27.22 12.71 7.81
CA ALA A 219 -28.12 13.37 6.86
C ALA A 219 -27.69 14.80 6.48
N PRO A 220 -27.37 15.72 7.39
CA PRO A 220 -26.93 17.07 7.03
C PRO A 220 -25.57 17.06 6.29
N LEU A 221 -24.68 16.12 6.59
CA LEU A 221 -23.41 15.95 5.89
C LEU A 221 -23.62 15.44 4.47
N GLN A 222 -24.56 14.52 4.26
CA GLN A 222 -24.93 14.01 2.93
C GLN A 222 -25.50 15.14 2.07
N MET A 223 -26.42 15.94 2.61
CA MET A 223 -26.97 17.11 1.90
C MET A 223 -25.89 18.11 1.51
N TRP A 224 -24.91 18.35 2.39
CA TRP A 224 -23.79 19.23 2.07
C TRP A 224 -22.88 18.62 0.99
N LEU A 225 -22.59 17.31 1.06
CA LEU A 225 -21.84 16.61 0.02
C LEU A 225 -22.54 16.72 -1.34
N GLU A 226 -23.82 16.46 -1.40
CA GLU A 226 -24.63 16.55 -2.64
C GLU A 226 -24.56 17.97 -3.22
N HIS A 227 -24.70 18.99 -2.38
CA HIS A 227 -24.60 20.39 -2.81
C HIS A 227 -23.23 20.70 -3.44
N LEU A 228 -22.12 20.25 -2.83
CA LEU A 228 -20.77 20.46 -3.39
C LEU A 228 -20.59 19.71 -4.70
N VAL A 229 -21.08 18.48 -4.79
CA VAL A 229 -21.01 17.66 -6.01
C VAL A 229 -21.84 18.31 -7.14
N ASP A 230 -23.01 18.85 -6.85
CA ASP A 230 -23.82 19.56 -7.82
C ASP A 230 -23.16 20.86 -8.33
N GLN A 231 -22.46 21.58 -7.45
CA GLN A 231 -21.64 22.72 -7.88
C GLN A 231 -20.54 22.29 -8.84
N LEU A 232 -19.83 21.18 -8.55
CA LEU A 232 -18.81 20.62 -9.42
C LEU A 232 -19.37 20.13 -10.77
N ARG A 233 -20.61 19.61 -10.77
CA ARG A 233 -21.34 19.26 -12.02
C ARG A 233 -21.65 20.49 -12.86
N ARG A 234 -22.18 21.54 -12.25
CA ARG A 234 -22.48 22.82 -12.95
C ARG A 234 -21.24 23.46 -13.55
N LEU A 235 -20.08 23.29 -12.93
CA LEU A 235 -18.80 23.73 -13.45
C LEU A 235 -18.21 22.79 -14.52
N GLY A 236 -18.85 21.65 -14.81
CA GLY A 236 -18.42 20.68 -15.82
C GLY A 236 -17.29 19.74 -15.39
N TYR A 237 -16.84 19.82 -14.14
CA TYR A 237 -15.73 18.98 -13.66
C TYR A 237 -16.18 17.59 -13.17
N HIS A 238 -17.38 17.47 -12.59
CA HIS A 238 -17.95 16.19 -12.17
C HIS A 238 -19.02 15.73 -13.17
N VAL A 239 -18.75 14.67 -13.91
CA VAL A 239 -19.62 14.22 -15.01
C VAL A 239 -20.53 13.05 -14.63
N HIS A 240 -20.27 12.42 -13.47
CA HIS A 240 -21.04 11.27 -13.01
C HIS A 240 -22.39 11.69 -12.41
N THR A 241 -23.42 10.87 -12.64
CA THR A 241 -24.74 11.02 -12.06
C THR A 241 -24.88 10.14 -10.81
N GLY A 242 -25.85 10.46 -9.95
CA GLY A 242 -26.10 9.70 -8.71
C GLY A 242 -25.16 10.08 -7.55
N ARG A 243 -25.04 9.21 -6.56
CA ARG A 243 -24.22 9.43 -5.36
C ARG A 243 -22.74 9.42 -5.73
N ALA A 244 -22.01 10.41 -5.25
CA ALA A 244 -20.58 10.50 -5.49
C ALA A 244 -19.82 9.39 -4.76
N THR A 245 -18.82 8.79 -5.44
CA THR A 245 -17.89 7.84 -4.86
C THR A 245 -16.48 8.44 -4.78
N SER A 246 -15.62 7.82 -3.96
CA SER A 246 -14.23 8.27 -3.83
C SER A 246 -13.46 8.22 -5.15
N SER A 247 -13.68 7.18 -5.96
CA SER A 247 -13.08 7.04 -7.29
C SER A 247 -13.50 8.18 -8.24
N GLN A 248 -14.79 8.49 -8.27
CA GLN A 248 -15.35 9.56 -9.10
C GLN A 248 -14.84 10.96 -8.68
N LEU A 249 -14.70 11.20 -7.37
CA LEU A 249 -14.12 12.46 -6.88
C LEU A 249 -12.61 12.57 -7.20
N ASN A 250 -11.88 11.45 -7.18
CA ASN A 250 -10.48 11.43 -7.62
C ASN A 250 -10.34 11.74 -9.12
N GLU A 251 -11.22 11.20 -9.95
CA GLU A 251 -11.28 11.55 -11.39
C GLU A 251 -11.61 13.03 -11.60
N THR A 252 -12.61 13.54 -10.86
CA THR A 252 -12.97 14.97 -10.86
C THR A 252 -11.77 15.83 -10.47
N ARG A 253 -11.01 15.44 -9.45
CA ARG A 253 -9.79 16.13 -9.04
C ARG A 253 -8.74 16.15 -10.14
N GLY A 254 -8.57 15.05 -10.88
CA GLY A 254 -7.65 14.98 -12.03
C GLY A 254 -8.03 15.98 -13.13
N ARG A 255 -9.32 16.10 -13.46
CA ARG A 255 -9.83 17.08 -14.44
C ARG A 255 -9.60 18.52 -13.99
N ILE A 256 -9.88 18.82 -12.72
CA ILE A 256 -9.64 20.14 -12.11
C ILE A 256 -8.14 20.49 -12.17
N GLN A 257 -7.27 19.54 -11.87
CA GLN A 257 -5.82 19.74 -11.94
C GLN A 257 -5.37 20.10 -13.36
N GLY A 258 -5.92 19.42 -14.38
CA GLY A 258 -5.68 19.75 -15.78
C GLY A 258 -6.15 21.16 -16.14
N ALA A 259 -7.29 21.63 -15.60
CA ALA A 259 -7.80 22.97 -15.79
C ALA A 259 -6.94 24.05 -15.09
N ILE A 260 -6.41 23.75 -13.89
CA ILE A 260 -5.46 24.63 -13.18
C ILE A 260 -4.20 24.85 -14.01
N VAL A 261 -3.64 23.76 -14.59
CA VAL A 261 -2.45 23.85 -15.46
C VAL A 261 -2.71 24.73 -16.70
N LYS A 262 -3.95 24.75 -17.20
CA LYS A 262 -4.38 25.61 -18.31
C LYS A 262 -4.68 27.07 -17.90
N GLY A 263 -4.61 27.39 -16.60
CA GLY A 263 -4.84 28.74 -16.08
C GLY A 263 -6.32 29.12 -15.91
N GLU A 264 -7.24 28.14 -15.86
CA GLU A 264 -8.66 28.41 -15.67
C GLU A 264 -8.95 28.92 -14.24
N GLY A 265 -9.34 30.18 -14.06
CA GLY A 265 -9.50 30.82 -12.75
C GLY A 265 -10.54 30.12 -11.83
N LEU A 266 -11.62 29.57 -12.39
CA LEU A 266 -12.65 28.85 -11.63
C LEU A 266 -12.17 27.52 -11.08
N ALA A 267 -11.10 26.92 -11.65
CA ALA A 267 -10.57 25.62 -11.25
C ALA A 267 -10.02 25.61 -9.81
N TYR A 268 -9.47 26.72 -9.31
CA TYR A 268 -8.99 26.82 -7.92
C TYR A 268 -10.13 26.70 -6.90
N ASN A 269 -11.29 27.32 -7.18
CA ASN A 269 -12.48 27.17 -6.32
C ASN A 269 -13.03 25.75 -6.40
N ALA A 270 -13.10 25.17 -7.60
CA ALA A 270 -13.51 23.79 -7.81
C ALA A 270 -12.59 22.80 -7.08
N ALA A 271 -11.27 23.04 -7.04
CA ALA A 271 -10.32 22.22 -6.28
C ALA A 271 -10.62 22.21 -4.78
N ARG A 272 -10.94 23.38 -4.22
CA ARG A 272 -11.34 23.49 -2.80
C ARG A 272 -12.63 22.73 -2.52
N GLN A 273 -13.65 22.89 -3.37
CA GLN A 273 -14.92 22.18 -3.24
C GLN A 273 -14.76 20.66 -3.37
N CYS A 274 -13.96 20.20 -4.32
CA CYS A 274 -13.67 18.77 -4.49
C CYS A 274 -12.94 18.19 -3.29
N ALA A 275 -11.98 18.90 -2.70
CA ALA A 275 -11.31 18.49 -1.48
C ALA A 275 -12.26 18.43 -0.27
N GLN A 276 -13.18 19.39 -0.14
CA GLN A 276 -14.23 19.35 0.89
C GLN A 276 -15.18 18.17 0.69
N ALA A 277 -15.63 17.93 -0.55
CA ALA A 277 -16.49 16.78 -0.88
C ALA A 277 -15.81 15.45 -0.52
N GLN A 278 -14.52 15.29 -0.79
CA GLN A 278 -13.77 14.08 -0.40
C GLN A 278 -13.69 13.93 1.12
N ARG A 279 -13.45 15.00 1.89
CA ARG A 279 -13.43 14.95 3.35
C ARG A 279 -14.80 14.58 3.93
N LEU A 280 -15.89 15.13 3.38
CA LEU A 280 -17.25 14.78 3.77
C LEU A 280 -17.58 13.32 3.47
N LEU A 281 -17.23 12.84 2.27
CA LEU A 281 -17.47 11.45 1.91
C LEU A 281 -16.75 10.49 2.87
N ASN A 282 -15.52 10.81 3.25
CA ASN A 282 -14.75 10.02 4.22
C ASN A 282 -15.40 10.07 5.62
N LEU A 283 -15.81 11.27 6.09
CA LEU A 283 -16.45 11.43 7.38
C LEU A 283 -17.77 10.65 7.48
N ILE A 284 -18.61 10.75 6.46
CA ILE A 284 -19.86 9.99 6.35
C ILE A 284 -19.56 8.48 6.34
N GLY A 285 -18.56 8.06 5.58
CA GLY A 285 -18.11 6.67 5.54
C GLY A 285 -17.71 6.15 6.92
N TYR A 286 -16.86 6.86 7.65
CA TYR A 286 -16.48 6.49 9.02
C TYR A 286 -17.69 6.45 9.95
N LEU A 287 -18.57 7.46 9.88
CA LEU A 287 -19.75 7.54 10.75
C LEU A 287 -20.70 6.37 10.57
N LEU A 288 -21.02 6.02 9.31
CA LEU A 288 -22.02 4.98 9.01
C LEU A 288 -21.44 3.55 9.06
N SER A 289 -20.13 3.36 8.85
CA SER A 289 -19.53 2.02 8.84
C SER A 289 -18.75 1.66 10.10
N GLN A 290 -18.21 2.65 10.83
CA GLN A 290 -17.35 2.43 11.99
C GLN A 290 -17.82 3.19 13.25
N GLY A 291 -18.83 4.04 13.12
CA GLY A 291 -19.44 4.76 14.23
C GLY A 291 -18.73 6.05 14.65
N VAL A 292 -19.22 6.62 15.79
CA VAL A 292 -18.81 7.94 16.27
C VAL A 292 -17.32 8.01 16.64
N ALA A 293 -16.76 6.95 17.24
CA ALA A 293 -15.37 6.96 17.69
C ALA A 293 -14.39 7.15 16.53
N ALA A 294 -14.57 6.41 15.42
CA ALA A 294 -13.74 6.53 14.22
C ALA A 294 -13.90 7.90 13.53
N SER A 295 -15.12 8.45 13.54
CA SER A 295 -15.39 9.79 13.01
C SER A 295 -14.69 10.87 13.81
N ARG A 296 -14.66 10.78 15.14
CA ARG A 296 -13.94 11.70 16.02
C ARG A 296 -12.44 11.63 15.80
N GLU A 297 -11.88 10.44 15.64
CA GLU A 297 -10.48 10.23 15.32
C GLU A 297 -10.11 10.86 13.96
N TYR A 298 -10.97 10.70 12.96
CA TYR A 298 -10.77 11.34 11.66
C TYR A 298 -10.79 12.88 11.77
N LEU A 299 -11.75 13.45 12.51
CA LEU A 299 -11.82 14.89 12.75
C LEU A 299 -10.59 15.42 13.53
N SER A 300 -10.10 14.66 14.53
CA SER A 300 -8.89 14.99 15.27
C SER A 300 -7.66 15.04 14.35
N ARG A 301 -7.53 14.08 13.42
CA ARG A 301 -6.45 14.11 12.41
C ARG A 301 -6.56 15.31 11.47
N LEU A 302 -7.75 15.70 11.05
CA LEU A 302 -7.96 16.90 10.24
C LEU A 302 -7.60 18.18 11.01
N LYS A 303 -7.93 18.26 12.31
CA LYS A 303 -7.54 19.37 13.18
C LYS A 303 -6.03 19.51 13.24
N ASN A 304 -5.33 18.43 13.57
CA ASN A 304 -3.87 18.40 13.65
C ASN A 304 -3.22 18.76 12.29
N SER A 305 -3.78 18.27 11.17
CA SER A 305 -3.31 18.65 9.83
C SER A 305 -3.48 20.15 9.56
N GLY A 306 -4.61 20.71 10.00
CA GLY A 306 -4.87 22.15 9.91
C GLY A 306 -3.89 22.99 10.71
N GLU A 307 -3.58 22.58 11.94
CA GLU A 307 -2.59 23.22 12.82
C GLU A 307 -1.16 23.14 12.22
N ASN A 308 -0.87 22.07 11.46
CA ASN A 308 0.39 21.87 10.74
C ASN A 308 0.43 22.52 9.34
N GLY A 309 -0.53 23.40 9.00
CA GLY A 309 -0.49 24.24 7.80
C GLY A 309 -1.40 23.82 6.65
N ASP A 310 -2.18 22.73 6.75
CA ASP A 310 -3.24 22.42 5.76
C ASP A 310 -4.44 23.37 5.94
N LYS A 311 -4.42 24.48 5.20
CA LYS A 311 -5.50 25.48 5.22
C LYS A 311 -6.86 24.88 4.85
N GLY A 312 -6.91 23.85 4.02
CA GLY A 312 -8.15 23.18 3.62
C GLY A 312 -8.72 22.30 4.72
N ALA A 313 -7.87 21.63 5.50
CA ALA A 313 -8.28 20.85 6.68
C ALA A 313 -8.74 21.78 7.80
N SER A 314 -8.01 22.87 8.05
CA SER A 314 -8.42 23.90 9.02
C SER A 314 -9.77 24.51 8.68
N ALA A 315 -10.00 24.93 7.43
CA ALA A 315 -11.27 25.50 6.99
C ALA A 315 -12.43 24.49 7.10
N PHE A 316 -12.18 23.22 6.84
CA PHE A 316 -13.19 22.15 6.97
C PHE A 316 -13.55 21.91 8.45
N PHE A 317 -12.55 21.76 9.31
CA PHE A 317 -12.78 21.51 10.73
C PHE A 317 -13.49 22.66 11.44
N ASN A 318 -13.18 23.91 11.06
CA ASN A 318 -13.79 25.13 11.64
C ASN A 318 -15.13 25.52 10.97
N ASP A 319 -15.67 24.72 10.04
CA ASP A 319 -16.99 24.96 9.47
C ASP A 319 -18.08 24.74 10.55
N GLY A 320 -19.02 25.67 10.67
CA GLY A 320 -20.07 25.64 11.69
C GLY A 320 -20.92 24.37 11.66
N ARG A 321 -21.03 23.71 10.49
CA ARG A 321 -21.75 22.44 10.32
C ARG A 321 -20.98 21.25 10.92
N ILE A 322 -19.65 21.33 10.99
CA ILE A 322 -18.80 20.31 11.62
C ILE A 322 -18.73 20.52 13.12
N THR A 323 -18.67 21.77 13.56
CA THR A 323 -18.55 22.10 15.00
C THR A 323 -19.87 21.86 15.77
N GLN A 324 -20.97 21.67 15.09
CA GLN A 324 -22.29 21.32 15.68
C GLN A 324 -22.55 19.80 15.76
N LEU A 325 -21.69 18.98 15.19
CA LEU A 325 -21.72 17.52 15.28
C LEU A 325 -21.03 17.01 16.54
#